data_d158b728b9deb72e8ab3e6cf9b1d69b5
#
_entry.id   d158b728b9deb72e8ab3e6cf9b1d69b5
#
_cell.length_a   1.000
_cell.length_b   1.000
_cell.length_c   1.000
_cell.angle_alpha   90.00
_cell.angle_beta   90.00
_cell.angle_gamma   90.00
#
_symmetry.space_group_name_H-M   'P 1'
#
loop_
_entity.id
_entity.type
_entity.pdbx_description
1 polymer ?
#
loop_
_entity_poly.entity_id
_entity_poly.type
_entity_poly.pdbx_seq_one_letter_code
_entity_poly.pdbx_strand_id
1 'polypeptide(L)'
;MLELYFATSPNVLKVVIALEELNLIYRLMPVDLSKGEQHDPALMGGAITAKVPVLRDDAPADGGPPLVLAESGAIMHYLGEKFGRYIGATARGRVAVMQWLFWQMGGLGPIGGQAWHFEIFAPKLAPQANHDYSRQRYQNMLSALWRVMEVQLTHHHFLAGDYSIADMACLPWVNYLQAQEGIDAYPQVRRWRDAITARPAVQRAFARYAEIDTGYARNDKGVSLFPWEGLVAHVIVT
;
A
#
# COMPACT_ATOMS: atom_id res chain seq x y z
N MET A 1 -20.97 0.87 -9.62
CA MET A 1 -20.35 1.66 -8.54
C MET A 1 -19.19 0.87 -7.99
N LEU A 2 -18.06 1.53 -7.64
CA LEU A 2 -16.96 0.89 -6.93
C LEU A 2 -17.08 1.22 -5.44
N GLU A 3 -16.96 0.23 -4.58
CA GLU A 3 -16.92 0.40 -3.13
C GLU A 3 -15.63 -0.24 -2.58
N LEU A 4 -14.84 0.54 -1.86
CA LEU A 4 -13.60 0.08 -1.21
C LEU A 4 -13.84 -0.04 0.29
N TYR A 5 -13.87 -1.26 0.79
CA TYR A 5 -13.89 -1.57 2.22
C TYR A 5 -12.47 -1.45 2.77
N PHE A 6 -12.31 -0.65 3.82
CA PHE A 6 -10.98 -0.22 4.23
C PHE A 6 -10.85 0.03 5.74
N ALA A 7 -9.63 -0.10 6.21
CA ALA A 7 -9.10 0.47 7.44
C ALA A 7 -7.72 1.06 7.13
N THR A 8 -7.23 1.94 7.98
CA THR A 8 -5.94 2.61 7.77
C THR A 8 -4.79 1.59 7.70
N SER A 9 -4.22 1.36 6.51
CA SER A 9 -3.08 0.46 6.30
C SER A 9 -2.34 0.77 4.99
N PRO A 10 -1.03 0.41 4.87
CA PRO A 10 -0.29 0.56 3.61
C PRO A 10 -0.95 -0.16 2.43
N ASN A 11 -1.56 -1.32 2.68
CA ASN A 11 -2.18 -2.12 1.64
C ASN A 11 -3.45 -1.46 1.07
N VAL A 12 -4.21 -0.76 1.90
CA VAL A 12 -5.38 0.01 1.47
C VAL A 12 -4.94 1.24 0.66
N LEU A 13 -3.92 1.96 1.14
CA LEU A 13 -3.41 3.14 0.45
C LEU A 13 -2.96 2.84 -1.00
N LYS A 14 -2.40 1.67 -1.28
CA LYS A 14 -2.10 1.22 -2.66
C LYS A 14 -3.32 1.32 -3.58
N VAL A 15 -4.45 0.81 -3.10
CA VAL A 15 -5.70 0.76 -3.88
C VAL A 15 -6.30 2.16 -4.03
N VAL A 16 -6.25 2.98 -2.98
CA VAL A 16 -6.71 4.38 -3.05
C VAL A 16 -5.88 5.15 -4.10
N ILE A 17 -4.55 4.98 -4.11
CA ILE A 17 -3.68 5.59 -5.14
C ILE A 17 -4.10 5.13 -6.54
N ALA A 18 -4.35 3.84 -6.75
CA ALA A 18 -4.76 3.33 -8.05
C ALA A 18 -6.11 3.89 -8.50
N LEU A 19 -7.09 4.00 -7.59
CA LEU A 19 -8.40 4.58 -7.89
C LEU A 19 -8.30 6.06 -8.28
N GLU A 20 -7.48 6.85 -7.58
CA GLU A 20 -7.24 8.25 -7.86
C GLU A 20 -6.43 8.46 -9.16
N GLU A 21 -5.43 7.62 -9.44
CA GLU A 21 -4.66 7.67 -10.70
C GLU A 21 -5.52 7.30 -11.92
N LEU A 22 -6.46 6.40 -11.74
CA LEU A 22 -7.44 6.06 -12.78
C LEU A 22 -8.56 7.09 -12.89
N ASN A 23 -8.62 8.07 -11.98
CA ASN A 23 -9.65 9.10 -11.89
C ASN A 23 -11.06 8.49 -11.80
N LEU A 24 -11.25 7.49 -10.93
CA LEU A 24 -12.50 6.76 -10.78
C LEU A 24 -13.39 7.37 -9.69
N ILE A 25 -14.69 7.21 -9.86
CA ILE A 25 -15.68 7.51 -8.82
C ILE A 25 -15.86 6.25 -7.96
N TYR A 26 -15.62 6.37 -6.66
CA TYR A 26 -15.72 5.26 -5.72
C TYR A 26 -16.23 5.73 -4.35
N ARG A 27 -16.77 4.80 -3.57
CA ARG A 27 -17.16 5.01 -2.17
C ARG A 27 -16.17 4.33 -1.26
N LEU A 28 -15.85 4.99 -0.15
CA LEU A 28 -15.05 4.44 0.93
C LEU A 28 -15.98 3.89 2.01
N MET A 29 -15.82 2.61 2.33
CA MET A 29 -16.63 1.86 3.30
C MET A 29 -15.74 1.50 4.48
N PRO A 30 -15.77 2.26 5.59
CA PRO A 30 -14.90 2.00 6.74
C PRO A 30 -15.24 0.66 7.39
N VAL A 31 -14.21 -0.06 7.84
CA VAL A 31 -14.29 -1.33 8.55
C VAL A 31 -13.57 -1.18 9.89
N ASP A 32 -14.29 -1.32 10.98
CA ASP A 32 -13.71 -1.25 12.33
C ASP A 32 -13.09 -2.59 12.72
N LEU A 33 -11.77 -2.69 12.50
CA LEU A 33 -11.02 -3.90 12.83
C LEU A 33 -11.00 -4.19 14.34
N SER A 34 -11.16 -3.18 15.17
CA SER A 34 -11.19 -3.35 16.64
C SER A 34 -12.47 -4.05 17.12
N LYS A 35 -13.55 -3.92 16.36
CA LYS A 35 -14.83 -4.63 16.58
C LYS A 35 -14.93 -5.97 15.85
N GLY A 36 -13.92 -6.31 15.04
CA GLY A 36 -13.93 -7.56 14.28
C GLY A 36 -14.85 -7.54 13.05
N GLU A 37 -15.23 -6.35 12.56
CA GLU A 37 -16.13 -6.19 11.40
C GLU A 37 -15.61 -6.84 10.14
N GLN A 38 -14.28 -7.04 10.01
CA GLN A 38 -13.67 -7.79 8.91
C GLN A 38 -14.09 -9.26 8.85
N HIS A 39 -14.69 -9.78 9.92
CA HIS A 39 -15.19 -11.16 9.98
C HIS A 39 -16.68 -11.25 9.63
N ASP A 40 -17.36 -10.13 9.41
CA ASP A 40 -18.78 -10.12 9.04
C ASP A 40 -18.94 -10.41 7.53
N PRO A 41 -19.50 -11.57 7.14
CA PRO A 41 -19.69 -11.92 5.73
C PRO A 41 -20.67 -10.97 5.02
N ALA A 42 -21.63 -10.38 5.75
CA ALA A 42 -22.58 -9.43 5.19
C ALA A 42 -21.90 -8.13 4.80
N LEU A 43 -20.95 -7.66 5.63
CA LEU A 43 -20.16 -6.47 5.35
C LEU A 43 -19.12 -6.74 4.25
N MET A 44 -18.39 -7.85 4.37
CA MET A 44 -17.25 -8.15 3.50
C MET A 44 -17.65 -8.86 2.19
N GLY A 45 -18.95 -9.07 1.96
CA GLY A 45 -19.49 -9.57 0.69
C GLY A 45 -18.97 -10.94 0.23
N GLY A 46 -18.52 -11.78 1.18
CA GLY A 46 -17.95 -13.10 0.85
C GLY A 46 -16.49 -13.05 0.38
N ALA A 47 -15.74 -12.00 0.72
CA ALA A 47 -14.31 -11.92 0.43
C ALA A 47 -13.56 -13.16 0.96
N ILE A 48 -12.55 -13.62 0.21
CA ILE A 48 -11.79 -14.84 0.52
C ILE A 48 -10.95 -14.74 1.80
N THR A 49 -10.75 -13.54 2.33
CA THR A 49 -9.98 -13.31 3.55
C THR A 49 -10.69 -12.26 4.42
N ALA A 50 -10.59 -12.41 5.75
CA ALA A 50 -11.03 -11.41 6.71
C ALA A 50 -10.00 -10.28 6.87
N LYS A 51 -9.64 -9.62 5.74
CA LYS A 51 -8.65 -8.54 5.69
C LYS A 51 -9.12 -7.45 4.75
N VAL A 52 -8.70 -6.22 5.02
CA VAL A 52 -8.84 -5.08 4.11
C VAL A 52 -7.53 -4.85 3.35
N PRO A 53 -7.57 -4.32 2.10
CA PRO A 53 -8.76 -3.84 1.38
C PRO A 53 -9.60 -4.95 0.77
N VAL A 54 -10.89 -4.69 0.61
CA VAL A 54 -11.80 -5.43 -0.26
C VAL A 54 -12.46 -4.45 -1.22
N LEU A 55 -12.49 -4.76 -2.50
CA LEU A 55 -13.17 -3.98 -3.52
C LEU A 55 -14.44 -4.71 -3.97
N ARG A 56 -15.57 -4.02 -3.98
CA ARG A 56 -16.78 -4.45 -4.66
C ARG A 56 -16.98 -3.60 -5.93
N ASP A 57 -17.21 -4.27 -7.04
CA ASP A 57 -17.55 -3.64 -8.31
C ASP A 57 -18.93 -4.12 -8.76
N ASP A 58 -19.90 -3.20 -8.78
CA ASP A 58 -21.29 -3.52 -9.20
C ASP A 58 -21.45 -3.64 -10.72
N ALA A 59 -20.44 -3.25 -11.49
CA ALA A 59 -20.45 -3.31 -12.95
C ALA A 59 -19.10 -3.84 -13.47
N PRO A 60 -18.79 -5.13 -13.25
CA PRO A 60 -17.55 -5.74 -13.72
C PRO A 60 -17.46 -5.74 -15.25
N ALA A 61 -16.22 -5.83 -15.77
CA ALA A 61 -15.96 -5.69 -17.21
C ALA A 61 -16.61 -6.80 -18.06
N ASP A 62 -16.88 -7.95 -17.49
CA ASP A 62 -17.55 -9.09 -18.15
C ASP A 62 -19.08 -8.98 -18.18
N GLY A 63 -19.65 -7.92 -17.57
CA GLY A 63 -21.09 -7.73 -17.48
C GLY A 63 -21.81 -8.71 -16.54
N GLY A 64 -21.06 -9.47 -15.74
CA GLY A 64 -21.57 -10.42 -14.76
C GLY A 64 -22.18 -9.75 -13.51
N PRO A 65 -22.55 -10.57 -12.51
CA PRO A 65 -23.01 -10.05 -11.22
C PRO A 65 -21.90 -9.24 -10.51
N PRO A 66 -22.25 -8.47 -9.46
CA PRO A 66 -21.25 -7.74 -8.69
C PRO A 66 -20.06 -8.60 -8.30
N LEU A 67 -18.85 -8.11 -8.53
CA LEU A 67 -17.60 -8.78 -8.24
C LEU A 67 -17.03 -8.29 -6.92
N VAL A 68 -16.70 -9.21 -6.02
CA VAL A 68 -16.01 -8.89 -4.76
C VAL A 68 -14.59 -9.44 -4.82
N LEU A 69 -13.62 -8.56 -4.60
CA LEU A 69 -12.19 -8.85 -4.69
C LEU A 69 -11.48 -8.52 -3.38
N ALA A 70 -10.74 -9.47 -2.84
CA ALA A 70 -9.72 -9.25 -1.82
C ALA A 70 -8.33 -9.26 -2.44
N GLU A 71 -7.30 -9.01 -1.62
CA GLU A 71 -5.89 -8.90 -1.99
C GLU A 71 -5.57 -7.62 -2.79
N SER A 72 -4.83 -6.69 -2.16
CA SER A 72 -4.52 -5.39 -2.76
C SER A 72 -3.86 -5.48 -4.15
N GLY A 73 -2.99 -6.46 -4.36
CA GLY A 73 -2.35 -6.70 -5.67
C GLY A 73 -3.35 -7.17 -6.72
N ALA A 74 -4.28 -8.07 -6.37
CA ALA A 74 -5.31 -8.54 -7.29
C ALA A 74 -6.30 -7.42 -7.64
N ILE A 75 -6.68 -6.60 -6.67
CA ILE A 75 -7.53 -5.42 -6.88
C ILE A 75 -6.87 -4.43 -7.85
N MET A 76 -5.59 -4.12 -7.63
CA MET A 76 -4.86 -3.18 -8.50
C MET A 76 -4.71 -3.74 -9.93
N HIS A 77 -4.41 -5.03 -10.06
CA HIS A 77 -4.35 -5.69 -11.36
C HIS A 77 -5.70 -5.65 -12.08
N TYR A 78 -6.78 -6.02 -11.39
CA TYR A 78 -8.14 -5.95 -11.93
C TYR A 78 -8.50 -4.56 -12.43
N LEU A 79 -8.24 -3.51 -11.62
CA LEU A 79 -8.49 -2.13 -12.01
C LEU A 79 -7.66 -1.73 -13.23
N GLY A 80 -6.37 -2.10 -13.26
CA GLY A 80 -5.49 -1.84 -14.38
C GLY A 80 -5.96 -2.49 -15.68
N GLU A 81 -6.38 -3.77 -15.64
CA GLU A 81 -6.94 -4.49 -16.78
C GLU A 81 -8.28 -3.91 -17.22
N LYS A 82 -9.20 -3.67 -16.29
CA LYS A 82 -10.53 -3.12 -16.60
C LYS A 82 -10.47 -1.78 -17.32
N PHE A 83 -9.53 -0.91 -16.94
CA PHE A 83 -9.41 0.44 -17.49
C PHE A 83 -8.25 0.59 -18.50
N GLY A 84 -7.47 -0.46 -18.75
CA GLY A 84 -6.38 -0.49 -19.74
C GLY A 84 -5.23 0.45 -19.42
N ARG A 85 -4.96 0.73 -18.12
CA ARG A 85 -3.95 1.70 -17.70
C ARG A 85 -3.06 1.17 -16.59
N TYR A 86 -1.79 1.60 -16.59
CA TYR A 86 -0.79 1.32 -15.54
C TYR A 86 -0.39 -0.15 -15.40
N ILE A 87 -0.69 -1.01 -16.39
CA ILE A 87 -0.37 -2.45 -16.40
C ILE A 87 0.69 -2.83 -17.44
N GLY A 88 1.28 -1.83 -18.15
CA GLY A 88 2.19 -2.03 -19.27
C GLY A 88 1.47 -2.17 -20.62
N ALA A 89 1.88 -1.38 -21.60
CA ALA A 89 1.24 -1.30 -22.91
C ALA A 89 1.51 -2.53 -23.78
N THR A 90 2.64 -3.23 -23.59
CA THR A 90 3.05 -4.41 -24.35
C THR A 90 3.01 -5.67 -23.50
N ALA A 91 3.03 -6.85 -24.12
CA ALA A 91 3.12 -8.11 -23.39
C ALA A 91 4.36 -8.16 -22.49
N ARG A 92 5.52 -7.70 -22.96
CA ARG A 92 6.75 -7.60 -22.17
C ARG A 92 6.62 -6.60 -21.02
N GLY A 93 6.01 -5.44 -21.27
CA GLY A 93 5.72 -4.44 -20.24
C GLY A 93 4.79 -4.98 -19.15
N ARG A 94 3.73 -5.72 -19.52
CA ARG A 94 2.85 -6.38 -18.56
C ARG A 94 3.59 -7.39 -17.68
N VAL A 95 4.47 -8.20 -18.25
CA VAL A 95 5.29 -9.14 -17.47
C VAL A 95 6.19 -8.38 -16.48
N ALA A 96 6.83 -7.29 -16.91
CA ALA A 96 7.66 -6.47 -16.03
C ALA A 96 6.86 -5.87 -14.86
N VAL A 97 5.67 -5.31 -15.13
CA VAL A 97 4.77 -4.78 -14.10
C VAL A 97 4.36 -5.87 -13.11
N MET A 98 3.95 -7.04 -13.62
CA MET A 98 3.53 -8.15 -12.76
C MET A 98 4.69 -8.71 -11.93
N GLN A 99 5.90 -8.79 -12.48
CA GLN A 99 7.07 -9.20 -11.72
C GLN A 99 7.31 -8.30 -10.51
N TRP A 100 7.25 -6.98 -10.68
CA TRP A 100 7.42 -6.03 -9.57
C TRP A 100 6.23 -6.02 -8.61
N LEU A 101 5.02 -6.22 -9.11
CA LEU A 101 3.83 -6.34 -8.25
C LEU A 101 3.94 -7.59 -7.35
N PHE A 102 4.28 -8.75 -7.92
CA PHE A 102 4.48 -9.97 -7.12
C PHE A 102 5.67 -9.86 -6.17
N TRP A 103 6.76 -9.21 -6.59
CA TRP A 103 7.89 -8.92 -5.72
C TRP A 103 7.47 -8.08 -4.50
N GLN A 104 6.61 -7.08 -4.71
CA GLN A 104 6.07 -6.27 -3.62
C GLN A 104 5.17 -7.11 -2.71
N MET A 105 4.25 -7.88 -3.28
CA MET A 105 3.28 -8.69 -2.52
C MET A 105 3.94 -9.85 -1.75
N GLY A 106 4.95 -10.49 -2.33
CA GLY A 106 5.66 -11.61 -1.70
C GLY A 106 6.86 -11.21 -0.85
N GLY A 107 7.39 -10.00 -1.03
CA GLY A 107 8.63 -9.54 -0.39
C GLY A 107 8.43 -8.26 0.40
N LEU A 108 8.43 -7.11 -0.27
CA LEU A 108 8.49 -5.79 0.38
C LEU A 108 7.36 -5.58 1.40
N GLY A 109 6.12 -5.93 1.06
CA GLY A 109 4.98 -5.80 1.96
C GLY A 109 5.10 -6.68 3.21
N PRO A 110 5.20 -8.01 3.07
CA PRO A 110 5.31 -8.90 4.22
C PRO A 110 6.54 -8.62 5.10
N ILE A 111 7.71 -8.42 4.51
CA ILE A 111 8.94 -8.14 5.25
C ILE A 111 8.85 -6.79 5.96
N GLY A 112 8.34 -5.75 5.28
CA GLY A 112 8.11 -4.45 5.89
C GLY A 112 7.13 -4.52 7.05
N GLY A 113 6.04 -5.30 6.91
CA GLY A 113 5.07 -5.53 7.97
C GLY A 113 5.69 -6.21 9.19
N GLN A 114 6.57 -7.19 9.00
CA GLN A 114 7.27 -7.85 10.11
C GLN A 114 8.32 -6.92 10.74
N ALA A 115 9.09 -6.19 9.94
CA ALA A 115 10.05 -5.22 10.48
C ALA A 115 9.37 -4.22 11.40
N TRP A 116 8.22 -3.69 10.97
CA TRP A 116 7.39 -2.80 11.78
C TRP A 116 6.82 -3.49 13.02
N HIS A 117 6.31 -4.70 12.87
CA HIS A 117 5.76 -5.44 14.01
C HIS A 117 6.79 -5.58 15.14
N PHE A 118 8.01 -6.02 14.81
CA PHE A 118 9.06 -6.22 15.82
C PHE A 118 9.67 -4.91 16.33
N GLU A 119 9.55 -3.82 15.58
CA GLU A 119 10.02 -2.51 16.05
C GLU A 119 9.00 -1.82 16.98
N ILE A 120 7.71 -1.88 16.65
CA ILE A 120 6.69 -1.05 17.31
C ILE A 120 5.71 -1.86 18.15
N PHE A 121 5.20 -2.99 17.64
CA PHE A 121 4.12 -3.73 18.29
C PHE A 121 4.62 -4.79 19.26
N ALA A 122 5.57 -5.62 18.85
CA ALA A 122 6.04 -6.73 19.66
C ALA A 122 6.59 -6.30 21.05
N PRO A 123 7.35 -5.18 21.16
CA PRO A 123 7.79 -4.68 22.47
C PRO A 123 6.65 -4.29 23.41
N LYS A 124 5.49 -3.91 22.88
CA LYS A 124 4.30 -3.56 23.67
C LYS A 124 3.45 -4.79 24.01
N LEU A 125 3.31 -5.71 23.05
CA LEU A 125 2.48 -6.92 23.21
C LEU A 125 3.15 -7.98 24.08
N ALA A 126 4.46 -8.08 24.02
CA ALA A 126 5.26 -9.05 24.77
C ALA A 126 6.53 -8.40 25.35
N PRO A 127 6.39 -7.45 26.31
CA PRO A 127 7.52 -6.65 26.79
C PRO A 127 8.60 -7.47 27.51
N GLN A 128 8.29 -8.69 27.95
CA GLN A 128 9.24 -9.58 28.61
C GLN A 128 10.04 -10.47 27.62
N ALA A 129 9.66 -10.49 26.35
CA ALA A 129 10.36 -11.28 25.34
C ALA A 129 11.54 -10.50 24.75
N ASN A 130 12.61 -11.22 24.39
CA ASN A 130 13.71 -10.63 23.61
C ASN A 130 13.35 -10.62 22.13
N HIS A 131 13.25 -9.43 21.55
CA HIS A 131 12.89 -9.19 20.15
C HIS A 131 14.09 -8.87 19.25
N ASP A 132 15.31 -8.77 19.80
CA ASP A 132 16.50 -8.25 19.10
C ASP A 132 16.84 -9.04 17.84
N TYR A 133 16.84 -10.39 17.92
CA TYR A 133 17.11 -11.21 16.75
C TYR A 133 16.08 -11.00 15.64
N SER A 134 14.80 -11.01 15.98
CA SER A 134 13.71 -10.84 14.99
C SER A 134 13.75 -9.45 14.38
N ARG A 135 13.92 -8.41 15.20
CA ARG A 135 14.07 -7.03 14.75
C ARG A 135 15.21 -6.88 13.77
N GLN A 136 16.43 -7.31 14.17
CA GLN A 136 17.61 -7.21 13.32
C GLN A 136 17.48 -8.03 12.03
N ARG A 137 16.90 -9.23 12.10
CA ARG A 137 16.67 -10.07 10.94
C ARG A 137 15.78 -9.35 9.91
N TYR A 138 14.61 -8.85 10.32
CA TYR A 138 13.69 -8.22 9.40
C TYR A 138 14.18 -6.87 8.89
N GLN A 139 14.90 -6.09 9.68
CA GLN A 139 15.58 -4.88 9.22
C GLN A 139 16.62 -5.19 8.15
N ASN A 140 17.47 -6.22 8.33
CA ASN A 140 18.45 -6.62 7.33
C ASN A 140 17.78 -7.09 6.02
N MET A 141 16.70 -7.87 6.12
CA MET A 141 15.95 -8.31 4.93
C MET A 141 15.32 -7.12 4.19
N LEU A 142 14.79 -6.16 4.92
CA LEU A 142 14.20 -4.97 4.36
C LEU A 142 15.23 -4.08 3.66
N SER A 143 16.39 -3.85 4.28
CA SER A 143 17.51 -3.12 3.67
C SER A 143 18.01 -3.81 2.37
N ALA A 144 17.96 -5.15 2.30
CA ALA A 144 18.26 -5.87 1.08
C ALA A 144 17.23 -5.58 -0.03
N LEU A 145 15.95 -5.50 0.30
CA LEU A 145 14.89 -5.16 -0.65
C LEU A 145 15.04 -3.70 -1.15
N TRP A 146 15.40 -2.76 -0.29
CA TRP A 146 15.66 -1.38 -0.70
C TRP A 146 16.85 -1.27 -1.65
N ARG A 147 17.92 -2.04 -1.43
CA ARG A 147 19.05 -2.11 -2.37
C ARG A 147 18.63 -2.63 -3.74
N VAL A 148 17.71 -3.60 -3.82
CA VAL A 148 17.15 -4.06 -5.10
C VAL A 148 16.44 -2.92 -5.83
N MET A 149 15.61 -2.14 -5.13
CA MET A 149 14.96 -0.96 -5.71
C MET A 149 15.99 0.09 -6.15
N GLU A 150 16.99 0.39 -5.32
CA GLU A 150 18.01 1.38 -5.62
C GLU A 150 18.78 1.04 -6.91
N VAL A 151 19.19 -0.23 -7.08
CA VAL A 151 19.86 -0.70 -8.29
C VAL A 151 18.96 -0.59 -9.52
N GLN A 152 17.71 -1.03 -9.42
CA GLN A 152 16.74 -0.92 -10.51
C GLN A 152 16.52 0.54 -10.94
N LEU A 153 16.32 1.42 -9.98
CA LEU A 153 16.03 2.83 -10.21
C LEU A 153 17.24 3.65 -10.68
N THR A 154 18.46 3.10 -10.62
CA THR A 154 19.64 3.68 -11.27
C THR A 154 19.49 3.71 -12.80
N HIS A 155 18.80 2.71 -13.36
CA HIS A 155 18.65 2.54 -14.80
C HIS A 155 17.25 2.90 -15.32
N HIS A 156 16.27 3.07 -14.41
CA HIS A 156 14.88 3.32 -14.78
C HIS A 156 14.27 4.45 -13.94
N HIS A 157 13.35 5.20 -14.54
CA HIS A 157 12.61 6.21 -13.80
C HIS A 157 11.62 5.59 -12.81
N PHE A 158 11.00 4.46 -13.20
CA PHE A 158 10.04 3.69 -12.42
C PHE A 158 10.40 2.19 -12.45
N LEU A 159 9.83 1.41 -11.52
CA LEU A 159 10.24 0.03 -11.28
C LEU A 159 10.13 -0.87 -12.52
N ALA A 160 9.05 -0.74 -13.29
CA ALA A 160 8.81 -1.52 -14.50
C ALA A 160 9.15 -0.75 -15.80
N GLY A 161 9.90 0.35 -15.70
CA GLY A 161 10.22 1.26 -16.79
C GLY A 161 9.27 2.45 -16.81
N ASP A 162 8.00 2.25 -17.15
CA ASP A 162 6.94 3.25 -17.05
C ASP A 162 6.22 3.17 -15.69
N TYR A 163 5.64 4.31 -15.27
CA TYR A 163 4.83 4.38 -14.06
C TYR A 163 3.63 3.42 -14.12
N SER A 164 3.48 2.60 -13.10
CA SER A 164 2.54 1.48 -13.11
C SER A 164 1.98 1.15 -11.72
N ILE A 165 1.07 0.17 -11.67
CA ILE A 165 0.55 -0.37 -10.42
C ILE A 165 1.65 -0.96 -9.52
N ALA A 166 2.80 -1.35 -10.07
CA ALA A 166 3.95 -1.81 -9.29
C ALA A 166 4.53 -0.69 -8.42
N ASP A 167 4.67 0.52 -8.98
CA ASP A 167 5.13 1.70 -8.24
C ASP A 167 4.11 2.12 -7.18
N MET A 168 2.83 2.14 -7.54
CA MET A 168 1.74 2.45 -6.61
C MET A 168 1.70 1.47 -5.43
N ALA A 169 1.99 0.19 -5.69
CA ALA A 169 2.03 -0.84 -4.65
C ALA A 169 3.23 -0.69 -3.71
N CYS A 170 4.39 -0.24 -4.21
CA CYS A 170 5.60 -0.09 -3.42
C CYS A 170 5.63 1.20 -2.60
N LEU A 171 5.06 2.30 -3.11
CA LEU A 171 5.14 3.62 -2.50
C LEU A 171 4.73 3.67 -1.02
N PRO A 172 3.57 3.13 -0.57
CA PRO A 172 3.18 3.18 0.83
C PRO A 172 4.19 2.49 1.76
N TRP A 173 4.85 1.46 1.27
CA TRP A 173 5.82 0.69 2.05
C TRP A 173 7.19 1.38 2.14
N VAL A 174 7.57 2.16 1.13
CA VAL A 174 8.79 3.00 1.19
C VAL A 174 8.57 4.20 2.10
N ASN A 175 7.43 4.86 2.03
CA ASN A 175 7.10 5.97 2.92
C ASN A 175 7.09 5.56 4.39
N TYR A 176 6.54 4.38 4.67
CA TYR A 176 6.47 3.80 5.98
C TYR A 176 7.84 3.51 6.59
N LEU A 177 8.81 3.13 5.79
CA LEU A 177 10.14 2.72 6.22
C LEU A 177 11.14 3.87 6.25
N GLN A 178 10.80 5.00 5.66
CA GLN A 178 11.62 6.22 5.68
C GLN A 178 11.99 6.67 7.11
N ALA A 179 11.10 6.44 8.08
CA ALA A 179 11.32 6.88 9.45
C ALA A 179 12.43 6.11 10.19
N GLN A 180 12.84 4.94 9.69
CA GLN A 180 13.75 4.06 10.40
C GLN A 180 15.19 4.02 9.87
N GLU A 181 15.40 4.04 8.55
CA GLU A 181 16.75 3.82 7.98
C GLU A 181 17.37 5.05 7.32
N GLY A 182 16.63 6.15 7.24
CA GLY A 182 17.08 7.31 6.49
C GLY A 182 17.13 7.01 4.98
N ILE A 183 16.09 7.37 4.26
CA ILE A 183 15.98 7.24 2.80
C ILE A 183 17.16 7.90 2.05
N ASP A 184 17.93 8.73 2.73
CA ASP A 184 19.11 9.39 2.18
C ASP A 184 20.24 8.42 1.78
N ALA A 185 20.25 7.21 2.37
CA ALA A 185 21.13 6.13 1.95
C ALA A 185 20.74 5.52 0.57
N TYR A 186 19.55 5.86 0.05
CA TYR A 186 18.98 5.32 -1.20
C TYR A 186 18.52 6.47 -2.12
N PRO A 187 19.44 7.22 -2.75
CA PRO A 187 19.11 8.44 -3.49
C PRO A 187 18.17 8.20 -4.68
N GLN A 188 18.22 7.04 -5.34
CA GLN A 188 17.33 6.74 -6.45
C GLN A 188 15.92 6.36 -5.96
N VAL A 189 15.82 5.65 -4.84
CA VAL A 189 14.53 5.38 -4.18
C VAL A 189 13.90 6.68 -3.71
N ARG A 190 14.70 7.60 -3.14
CA ARG A 190 14.23 8.94 -2.76
C ARG A 190 13.70 9.73 -3.96
N ARG A 191 14.48 9.82 -5.04
CA ARG A 191 14.06 10.46 -6.31
C ARG A 191 12.74 9.88 -6.82
N TRP A 192 12.65 8.56 -6.87
CA TRP A 192 11.46 7.82 -7.32
C TRP A 192 10.24 8.12 -6.43
N ARG A 193 10.39 8.06 -5.11
CA ARG A 193 9.35 8.40 -4.15
C ARG A 193 8.85 9.83 -4.34
N ASP A 194 9.77 10.79 -4.43
CA ASP A 194 9.45 12.21 -4.56
C ASP A 194 8.69 12.49 -5.86
N ALA A 195 9.12 11.87 -6.99
CA ALA A 195 8.44 11.98 -8.26
C ALA A 195 7.00 11.43 -8.22
N ILE A 196 6.76 10.32 -7.53
CA ILE A 196 5.43 9.74 -7.40
C ILE A 196 4.58 10.57 -6.43
N THR A 197 5.16 10.95 -5.30
CA THR A 197 4.45 11.74 -4.28
C THR A 197 3.99 13.10 -4.83
N ALA A 198 4.74 13.72 -5.74
CA ALA A 198 4.37 14.98 -6.38
C ALA A 198 3.19 14.86 -7.37
N ARG A 199 2.74 13.65 -7.70
CA ARG A 199 1.62 13.45 -8.64
C ARG A 199 0.30 13.92 -8.04
N PRO A 200 -0.51 14.71 -8.75
CA PRO A 200 -1.77 15.24 -8.20
C PRO A 200 -2.75 14.16 -7.73
N ALA A 201 -2.79 13.01 -8.41
CA ALA A 201 -3.62 11.88 -8.01
C ALA A 201 -3.15 11.25 -6.69
N VAL A 202 -1.83 11.12 -6.51
CA VAL A 202 -1.24 10.60 -5.27
C VAL A 202 -1.50 11.55 -4.10
N GLN A 203 -1.44 12.86 -4.36
CA GLN A 203 -1.79 13.87 -3.36
C GLN A 203 -3.26 13.76 -2.93
N ARG A 204 -4.18 13.61 -3.90
CA ARG A 204 -5.60 13.36 -3.58
C ARG A 204 -5.78 12.07 -2.78
N ALA A 205 -5.06 11.00 -3.15
CA ALA A 205 -5.11 9.74 -2.42
C ALA A 205 -4.70 9.91 -0.95
N PHE A 206 -3.63 10.66 -0.68
CA PHE A 206 -3.21 10.96 0.69
C PHE A 206 -4.24 11.80 1.44
N ALA A 207 -4.82 12.83 0.80
CA ALA A 207 -5.87 13.65 1.41
C ALA A 207 -7.09 12.80 1.76
N ARG A 208 -7.59 11.99 0.81
CA ARG A 208 -8.72 11.06 1.04
C ARG A 208 -8.43 10.07 2.16
N TYR A 209 -7.21 9.57 2.23
CA TYR A 209 -6.80 8.63 3.25
C TYR A 209 -6.73 9.28 4.65
N ALA A 210 -6.31 10.55 4.74
CA ALA A 210 -6.23 11.30 5.98
C ALA A 210 -7.62 11.70 6.53
N GLU A 211 -8.61 11.92 5.65
CA GLU A 211 -9.99 12.24 6.05
C GLU A 211 -10.67 11.08 6.82
N ILE A 212 -10.19 9.86 6.63
CA ILE A 212 -10.85 8.67 7.13
C ILE A 212 -9.91 7.92 8.08
N ASP A 213 -9.72 8.50 9.23
CA ASP A 213 -9.00 7.85 10.31
C ASP A 213 -9.94 6.89 11.06
N THR A 214 -9.70 5.60 10.86
CA THR A 214 -10.45 4.55 11.58
C THR A 214 -9.97 4.36 13.02
N GLY A 215 -8.97 5.12 13.49
CA GLY A 215 -8.42 5.01 14.84
C GLY A 215 -7.63 3.72 15.13
N TYR A 216 -7.68 2.74 14.25
CA TYR A 216 -7.10 1.40 14.44
C TYR A 216 -5.59 1.40 14.69
N ALA A 217 -4.88 2.38 14.19
CA ALA A 217 -3.42 2.42 14.26
C ALA A 217 -2.91 3.65 15.02
N ARG A 218 -3.54 4.01 16.12
CA ARG A 218 -3.07 5.08 17.00
C ARG A 218 -2.38 4.52 18.25
N ASN A 219 -1.37 5.24 18.74
CA ASN A 219 -0.80 4.95 20.06
C ASN A 219 -1.70 5.50 21.17
N ASP A 220 -1.34 5.22 22.42
CA ASP A 220 -2.07 5.66 23.61
C ASP A 220 -2.19 7.19 23.75
N LYS A 221 -1.41 7.95 22.96
CA LYS A 221 -1.47 9.41 22.86
C LYS A 221 -2.30 9.90 21.68
N GLY A 222 -3.00 9.01 20.98
CA GLY A 222 -3.80 9.34 19.80
C GLY A 222 -3.00 9.62 18.53
N VAL A 223 -1.68 9.43 18.55
CA VAL A 223 -0.81 9.62 17.39
C VAL A 223 -0.86 8.39 16.50
N SER A 224 -1.04 8.58 15.19
CA SER A 224 -1.04 7.49 14.21
C SER A 224 0.24 6.66 14.34
N LEU A 225 0.09 5.35 14.43
CA LEU A 225 1.20 4.41 14.40
C LEU A 225 1.75 4.24 12.98
N PHE A 226 1.08 4.80 11.99
CA PHE A 226 1.55 4.86 10.60
C PHE A 226 2.00 6.28 10.29
N PRO A 227 3.22 6.52 9.77
CA PRO A 227 3.82 7.84 9.64
C PRO A 227 3.28 8.71 8.48
N TRP A 228 1.97 8.62 8.19
CA TRP A 228 1.34 9.44 7.14
C TRP A 228 1.19 10.90 7.55
N GLU A 229 1.02 11.18 8.84
CA GLU A 229 0.81 12.55 9.34
C GLU A 229 1.99 13.46 9.00
N GLY A 230 3.22 12.94 8.96
CA GLY A 230 4.39 13.67 8.49
C GLY A 230 4.40 13.96 6.99
N LEU A 231 3.73 13.14 6.17
CA LEU A 231 3.61 13.32 4.72
C LEU A 231 2.51 14.31 4.35
N VAL A 232 1.39 14.26 5.08
CA VAL A 232 0.27 15.20 4.87
C VAL A 232 0.62 16.60 5.39
N ALA A 233 1.34 16.71 6.49
CA ALA A 233 1.75 18.02 7.05
C ALA A 233 2.68 18.81 6.12
N HIS A 234 3.46 18.17 5.27
CA HIS A 234 4.28 18.85 4.26
C HIS A 234 3.50 19.29 3.01
N VAL A 235 2.29 18.78 2.82
CA VAL A 235 1.44 19.03 1.65
C VAL A 235 0.43 20.16 1.91
N ILE A 236 0.09 20.42 3.17
CA ILE A 236 -0.91 21.45 3.53
C ILE A 236 -0.29 22.85 3.76
N VAL A 237 1.04 22.99 3.76
CA VAL A 237 1.77 24.24 4.08
C VAL A 237 2.42 24.88 2.85
N THR A 238 2.13 24.44 1.64
CA THR A 238 2.47 25.15 0.41
C THR A 238 1.24 25.31 -0.47
#